data_1351df1fb8e37de26e80e21607e1e357
#
_entry.id   1351df1fb8e37de26e80e21607e1e357
#
_cell.length_a   1.000
_cell.length_b   1.000
_cell.length_c   1.000
_cell.angle_alpha   90.00
_cell.angle_beta   90.00
_cell.angle_gamma   90.00
#
_symmetry.space_group_name_H-M   'P 1'
#
loop_
_entity.id
_entity.type
_entity.pdbx_description
1 polymer ?
#
loop_
_entity_poly.entity_id
_entity_poly.type
_entity_poly.pdbx_seq_one_letter_code
_entity_poly.pdbx_strand_id
1 'polypeptide(L)'
;MSDLERQEKILELIRKLPEGYVTTYGDLCPEAPRLPGRILKLNTDKSLPWHRVVRADGSFAQGEKQRRRLRKEGIPFAGKRVDMDVAHLPREALKDLA
;
A
#
# COMPACT_ATOMS: atom_id res chain seq x y z
N MET A 1 4.55 2.67 -21.73
CA MET A 1 3.36 2.95 -20.91
C MET A 1 3.34 4.42 -20.54
N SER A 2 2.22 5.11 -20.77
CA SER A 2 2.09 6.52 -20.41
C SER A 2 1.98 6.69 -18.90
N ASP A 3 2.22 7.92 -18.42
CA ASP A 3 2.09 8.21 -16.99
C ASP A 3 0.67 8.00 -16.50
N LEU A 4 -0.32 8.36 -17.32
CA LEU A 4 -1.72 8.17 -16.97
C LEU A 4 -2.09 6.69 -16.84
N GLU A 5 -1.64 5.86 -17.78
CA GLU A 5 -1.87 4.42 -17.71
C GLU A 5 -1.21 3.80 -16.47
N ARG A 6 0.01 4.24 -16.16
CA ARG A 6 0.73 3.78 -14.97
C ARG A 6 0.00 4.17 -13.70
N GLN A 7 -0.49 5.40 -13.64
CA GLN A 7 -1.27 5.88 -12.51
C GLN A 7 -2.55 5.07 -12.31
N GLU A 8 -3.29 4.82 -13.37
CA GLU A 8 -4.52 4.04 -13.31
C GLU A 8 -4.26 2.62 -12.83
N LYS A 9 -3.17 2.01 -13.31
CA LYS A 9 -2.78 0.67 -12.90
C LYS A 9 -2.44 0.60 -11.42
N ILE A 10 -1.70 1.60 -10.92
CA ILE A 10 -1.36 1.69 -9.50
C ILE A 10 -2.63 1.82 -8.65
N LEU A 11 -3.53 2.71 -9.02
CA LEU A 11 -4.79 2.89 -8.30
C LEU A 11 -5.64 1.62 -8.30
N GLU A 12 -5.67 0.92 -9.41
CA GLU A 12 -6.40 -0.35 -9.51
C GLU A 12 -5.83 -1.39 -8.55
N LEU A 13 -4.50 -1.51 -8.48
CA LEU A 13 -3.86 -2.44 -7.56
C LEU A 13 -4.16 -2.09 -6.10
N ILE A 14 -4.13 -0.79 -5.77
CA ILE A 14 -4.45 -0.35 -4.41
C ILE A 14 -5.89 -0.70 -4.05
N ARG A 15 -6.84 -0.47 -4.96
CA ARG A 15 -8.26 -0.80 -4.71
C ARG A 15 -8.48 -2.27 -4.43
N LYS A 16 -7.64 -3.13 -4.99
CA LYS A 16 -7.77 -4.59 -4.83
C LYS A 16 -7.08 -5.12 -3.58
N LEU A 17 -6.32 -4.30 -2.85
CA LEU A 17 -5.64 -4.75 -1.64
C LEU A 17 -6.65 -5.24 -0.61
N PRO A 18 -6.54 -6.49 -0.15
CA PRO A 18 -7.50 -7.02 0.82
C PRO A 18 -7.23 -6.51 2.22
N GLU A 19 -8.28 -6.47 3.03
CA GLU A 19 -8.18 -6.17 4.44
C GLU A 19 -7.29 -7.20 5.13
N GLY A 20 -6.46 -6.74 6.06
CA GLY A 20 -5.55 -7.64 6.79
C GLY A 20 -4.18 -7.79 6.16
N TYR A 21 -3.93 -7.15 5.02
CA TYR A 21 -2.64 -7.21 4.33
C TYR A 21 -2.16 -5.81 3.95
N VAL A 22 -0.85 -5.69 3.76
CA VAL A 22 -0.23 -4.45 3.28
C VAL A 22 0.69 -4.75 2.10
N THR A 23 0.93 -3.75 1.27
CA THR A 23 1.95 -3.83 0.23
C THR A 23 2.88 -2.63 0.33
N THR A 24 3.92 -2.60 -0.47
CA THR A 24 4.89 -1.50 -0.45
C THR A 24 4.78 -0.64 -1.70
N TYR A 25 5.32 0.58 -1.60
CA TYR A 25 5.39 1.48 -2.75
C TYR A 25 6.14 0.83 -3.91
N GLY A 26 7.24 0.11 -3.62
CA GLY A 26 8.02 -0.58 -4.64
C GLY A 26 7.28 -1.74 -5.30
N ASP A 27 6.42 -2.44 -4.57
CA ASP A 27 5.62 -3.51 -5.14
C ASP A 27 4.59 -2.97 -6.12
N LEU A 28 4.04 -1.79 -5.84
CA LEU A 28 3.06 -1.15 -6.71
C LEU A 28 3.67 -0.66 -8.02
N CYS A 29 4.90 -0.18 -7.98
CA CYS A 29 5.59 0.32 -9.17
C CYS A 29 7.10 0.17 -9.02
N PRO A 30 7.67 -1.00 -9.34
CA PRO A 30 9.12 -1.24 -9.16
C PRO A 30 10.00 -0.28 -9.96
N GLU A 31 9.57 0.12 -11.15
CA GLU A 31 10.35 1.01 -12.01
C GLU A 31 10.31 2.47 -11.56
N ALA A 32 9.35 2.83 -10.70
CA ALA A 32 9.22 4.20 -10.18
C ALA A 32 8.60 4.15 -8.77
N PRO A 33 9.32 3.69 -7.74
CA PRO A 33 8.75 3.45 -6.41
C PRO A 33 8.26 4.71 -5.69
N ARG A 34 8.66 5.90 -6.14
CA ARG A 34 8.15 7.15 -5.56
C ARG A 34 6.81 7.58 -6.14
N LEU A 35 6.45 7.04 -7.29
CA LEU A 35 5.22 7.41 -7.99
C LEU A 35 3.96 7.07 -7.19
N PRO A 36 3.82 5.87 -6.61
CA PRO A 36 2.63 5.55 -5.82
C PRO A 36 2.41 6.52 -4.65
N GLY A 37 3.49 6.94 -3.99
CA GLY A 37 3.39 7.93 -2.90
C GLY A 37 2.85 9.26 -3.38
N ARG A 38 3.31 9.73 -4.53
CA ARG A 38 2.81 10.97 -5.12
C ARG A 38 1.33 10.85 -5.49
N ILE A 39 0.96 9.74 -6.09
CA ILE A 39 -0.44 9.47 -6.47
C ILE A 39 -1.34 9.50 -5.23
N LEU A 40 -0.93 8.83 -4.16
CA LEU A 40 -1.69 8.80 -2.92
C LEU A 40 -1.80 10.18 -2.29
N LYS A 41 -0.72 10.98 -2.33
CA LYS A 41 -0.71 12.33 -1.78
C LYS A 41 -1.73 13.22 -2.48
N LEU A 42 -1.90 13.06 -3.78
CA LEU A 42 -2.80 13.89 -4.59
C LEU A 42 -4.21 13.30 -4.70
N ASN A 43 -4.40 12.08 -4.22
CA ASN A 43 -5.69 11.40 -4.33
C ASN A 43 -6.73 12.00 -3.39
N THR A 44 -7.94 12.20 -3.91
CA THR A 44 -9.06 12.72 -3.13
C THR A 44 -10.14 11.66 -2.86
N ASP A 45 -9.99 10.46 -3.39
CA ASP A 45 -10.93 9.36 -3.19
C ASP A 45 -10.73 8.76 -1.78
N LYS A 46 -11.63 9.08 -0.87
CA LYS A 46 -11.56 8.62 0.52
C LYS A 46 -11.82 7.13 0.69
N SER A 47 -12.40 6.47 -0.30
CA SER A 47 -12.65 5.03 -0.26
C SER A 47 -11.41 4.20 -0.60
N LEU A 48 -10.38 4.83 -1.15
CA LEU A 48 -9.14 4.15 -1.51
C LEU A 48 -8.42 3.68 -0.24
N PRO A 49 -8.04 2.38 -0.13
CA PRO A 49 -7.37 1.88 1.07
C PRO A 49 -5.89 2.26 1.10
N TRP A 50 -5.61 3.57 1.13
CA TRP A 50 -4.26 4.11 1.13
C TRP A 50 -3.42 3.62 2.32
N HIS A 51 -4.07 3.32 3.43
CA HIS A 51 -3.40 2.88 4.65
C HIS A 51 -2.74 1.52 4.53
N ARG A 52 -3.13 0.73 3.52
CA ARG A 52 -2.53 -0.59 3.25
C ARG A 52 -1.25 -0.50 2.42
N VAL A 53 -0.73 0.71 2.17
CA VAL A 53 0.54 0.92 1.47
C VAL A 53 1.56 1.45 2.46
N VAL A 54 2.67 0.72 2.64
CA VAL A 54 3.71 1.04 3.62
C VAL A 54 5.09 1.01 2.95
N ARG A 55 6.11 1.40 3.69
CA ARG A 55 7.49 1.31 3.22
C ARG A 55 7.99 -0.13 3.33
N ALA A 56 9.08 -0.44 2.63
CA ALA A 56 9.63 -1.79 2.59
C ALA A 56 9.96 -2.37 3.97
N ASP A 57 10.32 -1.52 4.91
CA ASP A 57 10.64 -1.94 6.27
C ASP A 57 9.42 -2.02 7.20
N GLY A 58 8.22 -1.80 6.68
CA GLY A 58 6.98 -1.83 7.45
C GLY A 58 6.61 -0.51 8.11
N SER A 59 7.47 0.51 8.01
CA SER A 59 7.12 1.85 8.51
C SER A 59 6.12 2.53 7.57
N PHE A 60 5.42 3.53 8.08
CA PHE A 60 4.38 4.19 7.29
C PHE A 60 4.46 5.70 7.39
N ALA A 61 3.99 6.38 6.35
CA ALA A 61 4.17 7.81 6.17
C ALA A 61 3.21 8.67 6.98
N GLN A 62 2.01 8.17 7.31
CA GLN A 62 0.94 8.97 7.90
C GLN A 62 0.80 8.80 9.41
N GLY A 63 1.82 8.31 10.07
CA GLY A 63 1.91 8.26 11.53
C GLY A 63 0.73 7.57 12.21
N GLU A 64 0.22 8.17 13.27
CA GLU A 64 -0.83 7.58 14.10
C GLU A 64 -2.13 7.34 13.36
N LYS A 65 -2.46 8.20 12.42
CA LYS A 65 -3.68 8.04 11.60
C LYS A 65 -3.65 6.72 10.83
N GLN A 66 -2.52 6.39 10.24
CA GLN A 66 -2.36 5.15 9.50
C GLN A 66 -2.29 3.96 10.44
N ARG A 67 -1.60 4.11 11.57
CA ARG A 67 -1.49 3.05 12.59
C ARG A 67 -2.87 2.60 13.07
N ARG A 68 -3.76 3.54 13.37
CA ARG A 68 -5.10 3.22 13.84
C ARG A 68 -5.87 2.38 12.83
N ARG A 69 -5.80 2.76 11.56
CA ARG A 69 -6.49 2.03 10.49
C ARG A 69 -5.95 0.61 10.35
N LEU A 70 -4.63 0.47 10.41
CA LEU A 70 -3.98 -0.84 10.31
C LEU A 70 -4.35 -1.73 11.50
N ARG A 71 -4.32 -1.18 12.71
CA ARG A 71 -4.72 -1.94 13.91
C ARG A 71 -6.16 -2.37 13.86
N LYS A 72 -7.03 -1.53 13.36
CA LYS A 72 -8.46 -1.85 13.23
C LYS A 72 -8.69 -3.04 12.32
N GLU A 73 -7.83 -3.24 11.33
CA GLU A 73 -7.90 -4.39 10.43
C GLU A 73 -7.21 -5.64 11.00
N GLY A 74 -6.63 -5.54 12.19
CA GLY A 74 -5.93 -6.68 12.77
C GLY A 74 -4.54 -6.92 12.22
N ILE A 75 -3.96 -5.92 11.57
CA ILE A 75 -2.60 -6.04 11.02
C ILE A 75 -1.60 -6.24 12.16
N PRO A 76 -0.76 -7.29 12.11
CA PRO A 76 0.26 -7.51 13.14
C PRO A 76 1.40 -6.51 13.03
N PHE A 77 1.92 -6.10 14.19
CA PHE A 77 3.03 -5.17 14.30
C PHE A 77 4.24 -5.85 14.93
N ALA A 78 5.42 -5.47 14.48
CA ALA A 78 6.70 -5.80 15.08
C ALA A 78 7.27 -4.49 15.63
N GLY A 79 7.05 -4.22 16.90
CA GLY A 79 7.36 -2.91 17.47
C GLY A 79 6.48 -1.82 16.89
N LYS A 80 7.09 -0.78 16.33
CA LYS A 80 6.37 0.37 15.75
C LYS A 80 6.05 0.20 14.27
N ARG A 81 6.48 -0.90 13.66
CA ARG A 81 6.34 -1.16 12.23
C ARG A 81 5.40 -2.34 12.00
N VAL A 82 4.82 -2.40 10.82
CA VAL A 82 4.05 -3.57 10.42
C VAL A 82 5.00 -4.78 10.37
N ASP A 83 4.52 -5.92 10.84
CA ASP A 83 5.26 -7.17 10.72
C ASP A 83 5.16 -7.66 9.28
N MET A 84 6.18 -7.33 8.49
CA MET A 84 6.21 -7.63 7.06
C MET A 84 6.33 -9.13 6.76
N ASP A 85 6.83 -9.92 7.71
CA ASP A 85 6.90 -11.37 7.53
C ASP A 85 5.52 -12.01 7.49
N VAL A 86 4.54 -11.37 8.12
CA VAL A 86 3.18 -11.89 8.23
C VAL A 86 2.21 -11.18 7.29
N ALA A 87 2.27 -9.85 7.23
CA ALA A 87 1.24 -9.04 6.58
C ALA A 87 1.57 -8.62 5.14
N HIS A 88 2.82 -8.76 4.70
CA HIS A 88 3.25 -8.27 3.40
C HIS A 88 2.69 -9.09 2.24
N LEU A 89 2.02 -8.41 1.32
CA LEU A 89 1.54 -8.96 0.07
C LEU A 89 2.51 -8.51 -1.04
N PRO A 90 3.36 -9.39 -1.54
CA PRO A 90 4.37 -9.02 -2.54
C PRO A 90 3.77 -8.79 -3.92
N ARG A 91 4.54 -8.18 -4.82
CA ARG A 91 4.08 -7.85 -6.16
C ARG A 91 3.50 -9.04 -6.92
N GLU A 92 4.10 -10.21 -6.80
CA GLU A 92 3.61 -11.41 -7.48
C GLU A 92 2.19 -11.74 -7.05
N ALA A 93 1.89 -11.56 -5.77
CA ALA A 93 0.55 -11.80 -5.24
C ALA A 93 -0.42 -10.70 -5.68
N LEU A 94 0.06 -9.45 -5.85
CA LEU A 94 -0.79 -8.36 -6.34
C LEU A 94 -1.33 -8.64 -7.73
N LYS A 95 -0.53 -9.26 -8.59
CA LYS A 95 -0.95 -9.58 -9.96
C LYS A 95 -2.06 -10.62 -10.01
N ASP A 96 -2.18 -11.44 -8.96
CA ASP A 96 -3.17 -12.50 -8.87
C ASP A 96 -4.48 -12.04 -8.23
N LEU A 97 -4.55 -10.81 -7.76
CA LEU A 97 -5.78 -10.24 -7.21
C LEU A 97 -6.79 -9.99 -8.33
N ALA A 98 -7.94 -10.57 -8.19
CA ALA A 98 -9.01 -10.43 -9.20
C ALA A 98 -9.83 -9.18 -8.98
#